data_4eb817f2d968cc9847b5cfc7dbf70e49
#
_entry.id   4eb817f2d968cc9847b5cfc7dbf70e49
#
_cell.length_a   1.000
_cell.length_b   1.000
_cell.length_c   1.000
_cell.angle_alpha   90.00
_cell.angle_beta   90.00
_cell.angle_gamma   90.00
#
_symmetry.space_group_name_H-M   'P 1'
#
loop_
_entity.id
_entity.type
_entity.pdbx_description
1 polymer ?
#
loop_
_entity_poly.entity_id
_entity_poly.type
_entity_poly.pdbx_seq_one_letter_code
_entity_poly.pdbx_strand_id
1 'polypeptide(L)'
;DAMWLRDSSAQVWPYLPLMKDDKELQLLIAGLINRQAECIRIDPYANAFNDGPLGSYWETDHTQHMVKELHERKWEIDSLCYPIRLAYHYWLLTKDISAFDADWHETMKLVVQTFKEQQRKQGLGPYSFTRDCDRPTDSQINNGWGAPVKPVGLIVSSFRPSDDATQYGFLIPSNMFAVVSLRQLAEIEREVYDNLPFAEECTALADEVDAAIRRYGTFNHPVCGRIYAFEVDGFGNALCMDDANVPCLLVAPYLGYCSFKDAVYRNTRKMIWSENNPYFFKGKAGEGVGGPHVGLNYIWPMSIIMK
;
A
#
# COMPACT_ATOMS: atom_id res chain seq x y z
N ASP A 1 5.42 22.51 -1.35
CA ASP A 1 5.93 21.22 -0.84
C ASP A 1 4.77 20.43 -0.27
N ALA A 2 4.72 19.14 -0.59
CA ALA A 2 3.68 18.23 -0.13
C ALA A 2 4.30 16.99 0.52
N MET A 3 3.56 16.34 1.41
CA MET A 3 3.97 15.13 2.10
C MET A 3 3.10 13.96 1.64
N TRP A 4 3.68 12.98 0.95
CA TRP A 4 3.06 11.68 0.70
C TRP A 4 3.22 10.77 1.91
N LEU A 5 2.17 10.02 2.26
CA LEU A 5 2.20 9.11 3.40
C LEU A 5 3.20 7.97 3.20
N ARG A 6 3.30 7.41 1.98
CA ARG A 6 4.30 6.40 1.60
C ARG A 6 5.71 6.96 1.73
N ASP A 7 5.98 8.07 1.05
CA ASP A 7 7.33 8.64 0.91
C ASP A 7 7.87 9.13 2.25
N SER A 8 7.06 9.79 3.06
CA SER A 8 7.45 10.25 4.39
C SER A 8 7.92 9.13 5.30
N SER A 9 7.29 7.95 5.23
CA SER A 9 7.73 6.75 5.95
C SER A 9 9.01 6.15 5.34
N ALA A 10 9.09 6.05 4.00
CA ALA A 10 10.22 5.43 3.32
C ALA A 10 11.52 6.24 3.50
N GLN A 11 11.43 7.57 3.51
CA GLN A 11 12.58 8.46 3.67
C GLN A 11 13.26 8.32 5.04
N VAL A 12 12.51 8.10 6.11
CA VAL A 12 13.07 7.94 7.46
C VAL A 12 13.43 6.50 7.80
N TRP A 13 12.93 5.53 7.02
CA TRP A 13 13.09 4.10 7.29
C TRP A 13 14.54 3.65 7.50
N PRO A 14 15.54 4.07 6.70
CA PRO A 14 16.94 3.66 6.89
C PRO A 14 17.55 4.17 8.19
N TYR A 15 16.98 5.20 8.80
CA TYR A 15 17.48 5.83 10.02
C TYR A 15 16.93 5.21 11.31
N LEU A 16 15.88 4.39 11.25
CA LEU A 16 15.27 3.77 12.43
C LEU A 16 16.28 3.06 13.36
N PRO A 17 17.26 2.30 12.86
CA PRO A 17 18.26 1.66 13.75
C PRO A 17 19.10 2.64 14.57
N LEU A 18 19.27 3.88 14.10
CA LEU A 18 20.06 4.91 14.77
C LEU A 18 19.34 5.55 15.96
N MET A 19 18.02 5.40 16.06
CA MET A 19 17.19 5.95 17.14
C MET A 19 17.63 5.48 18.55
N LYS A 20 18.32 4.36 18.66
CA LYS A 20 18.80 3.84 19.95
C LYS A 20 19.64 4.87 20.70
N ASP A 21 20.48 5.60 19.97
CA ASP A 21 21.51 6.48 20.52
C ASP A 21 21.27 7.96 20.18
N ASP A 22 20.19 8.25 19.43
CA ASP A 22 19.84 9.60 18.98
C ASP A 22 18.41 9.99 19.39
N LYS A 23 18.31 10.79 20.46
CA LYS A 23 17.04 11.27 20.99
C LYS A 23 16.36 12.31 20.11
N GLU A 24 17.11 13.12 19.38
CA GLU A 24 16.55 14.11 18.46
C GLU A 24 15.88 13.39 17.27
N LEU A 25 16.52 12.34 16.75
CA LEU A 25 15.95 11.49 15.74
C LEU A 25 14.67 10.77 16.23
N GLN A 26 14.64 10.29 17.48
CA GLN A 26 13.41 9.72 18.07
C GLN A 26 12.28 10.73 18.07
N LEU A 27 12.52 11.96 18.52
CA LEU A 27 11.52 13.03 18.56
C LEU A 27 11.03 13.39 17.15
N LEU A 28 11.93 13.45 16.17
CA LEU A 28 11.59 13.70 14.77
C LEU A 28 10.64 12.63 14.24
N ILE A 29 10.96 11.36 14.46
CA ILE A 29 10.13 10.23 13.97
C ILE A 29 8.81 10.16 14.71
N ALA A 30 8.76 10.41 16.03
CA ALA A 30 7.51 10.50 16.76
C ALA A 30 6.62 11.64 16.23
N GLY A 31 7.21 12.81 15.95
CA GLY A 31 6.51 13.93 15.30
C GLY A 31 5.97 13.59 13.92
N LEU A 32 6.72 12.82 13.12
CA LEU A 32 6.25 12.35 11.83
C LEU A 32 5.07 11.38 11.95
N ILE A 33 5.10 10.45 12.91
CA ILE A 33 3.98 9.52 13.18
C ILE A 33 2.71 10.32 13.52
N ASN A 34 2.81 11.33 14.37
CA ASN A 34 1.68 12.19 14.73
C ASN A 34 1.19 13.01 13.52
N ARG A 35 2.10 13.56 12.72
CA ARG A 35 1.74 14.28 11.51
C ARG A 35 1.01 13.40 10.49
N GLN A 36 1.45 12.16 10.30
CA GLN A 36 0.76 11.20 9.45
C GLN A 36 -0.66 10.90 9.97
N ALA A 37 -0.84 10.76 11.28
CA ALA A 37 -2.16 10.58 11.89
C ALA A 37 -3.07 11.79 11.65
N GLU A 38 -2.56 13.01 11.79
CA GLU A 38 -3.30 14.25 11.46
C GLU A 38 -3.76 14.23 9.99
N CYS A 39 -2.86 13.92 9.06
CA CYS A 39 -3.16 13.85 7.65
C CYS A 39 -4.28 12.83 7.34
N ILE A 40 -4.19 11.62 7.89
CA ILE A 40 -5.20 10.57 7.70
C ILE A 40 -6.56 11.01 8.25
N ARG A 41 -6.62 11.76 9.36
CA ARG A 41 -7.87 12.32 9.91
C ARG A 41 -8.50 13.39 9.02
N ILE A 42 -7.69 14.12 8.24
CA ILE A 42 -8.22 15.05 7.24
C ILE A 42 -8.95 14.26 6.14
N ASP A 43 -8.29 13.25 5.56
CA ASP A 43 -8.91 12.35 4.57
C ASP A 43 -8.11 11.04 4.44
N PRO A 44 -8.67 9.90 4.83
CA PRO A 44 -7.97 8.61 4.72
C PRO A 44 -7.84 8.10 3.27
N TYR A 45 -8.51 8.73 2.31
CA TYR A 45 -8.44 8.39 0.89
C TYR A 45 -7.37 9.19 0.13
N ALA A 46 -6.76 10.20 0.76
CA ALA A 46 -5.71 10.98 0.15
C ALA A 46 -4.34 10.35 0.36
N ASN A 47 -3.48 10.43 -0.67
CA ASN A 47 -2.10 9.97 -0.63
C ASN A 47 -1.11 11.08 -0.28
N ALA A 48 -1.44 12.37 -0.57
CA ALA A 48 -0.56 13.50 -0.37
C ALA A 48 -1.26 14.72 0.26
N PHE A 49 -0.52 15.42 1.15
CA PHE A 49 -1.03 16.51 1.98
C PHE A 49 -0.12 17.72 1.93
N ASN A 50 -0.72 18.91 1.97
CA ASN A 50 -0.02 20.18 2.08
C ASN A 50 0.33 20.51 3.55
N ASP A 51 1.25 21.44 3.71
CA ASP A 51 1.47 22.11 5.00
C ASP A 51 0.50 23.28 5.13
N GLY A 52 -0.76 22.96 5.51
CA GLY A 52 -1.86 23.92 5.61
C GLY A 52 -2.76 23.98 4.36
N PRO A 53 -3.71 24.95 4.31
CA PRO A 53 -4.77 25.02 3.31
C PRO A 53 -4.32 25.67 1.99
N LEU A 54 -3.37 25.07 1.28
CA LEU A 54 -2.76 25.63 0.07
C LEU A 54 -3.53 25.27 -1.22
N GLY A 55 -4.38 24.26 -1.17
CA GLY A 55 -5.10 23.71 -2.34
C GLY A 55 -4.32 22.66 -3.12
N SER A 56 -5.03 21.91 -3.96
CA SER A 56 -4.42 20.88 -4.81
C SER A 56 -3.56 21.50 -5.92
N TYR A 57 -2.47 20.85 -6.23
CA TYR A 57 -1.70 21.14 -7.46
C TYR A 57 -2.48 20.71 -8.72
N TRP A 58 -3.34 19.70 -8.60
CA TRP A 58 -4.06 19.09 -9.71
C TRP A 58 -5.48 19.65 -9.81
N GLU A 59 -5.63 20.78 -10.54
CA GLU A 59 -6.93 21.46 -10.70
C GLU A 59 -7.97 20.64 -11.49
N THR A 60 -7.51 19.62 -12.23
CA THR A 60 -8.35 18.74 -13.06
C THR A 60 -8.79 17.46 -12.36
N ASP A 61 -8.54 17.35 -11.06
CA ASP A 61 -8.99 16.22 -10.26
C ASP A 61 -10.48 16.35 -9.91
N HIS A 62 -11.24 15.29 -10.21
CA HIS A 62 -12.66 15.18 -9.87
C HIS A 62 -12.85 14.02 -8.89
N THR A 63 -13.11 14.36 -7.63
CA THR A 63 -13.32 13.42 -6.52
C THR A 63 -14.29 14.01 -5.51
N GLN A 64 -14.91 13.17 -4.63
CA GLN A 64 -16.03 13.59 -3.79
C GLN A 64 -15.66 14.59 -2.68
N HIS A 65 -14.42 14.53 -2.19
CA HIS A 65 -14.00 15.33 -1.05
C HIS A 65 -12.62 15.93 -1.32
N MET A 66 -12.60 17.21 -1.69
CA MET A 66 -11.35 17.91 -1.97
C MET A 66 -11.29 19.16 -1.10
N VAL A 67 -10.49 19.11 -0.03
CA VAL A 67 -10.21 20.23 0.86
C VAL A 67 -8.83 20.81 0.58
N LYS A 68 -8.56 22.03 1.05
CA LYS A 68 -7.32 22.76 0.70
C LYS A 68 -6.05 22.16 1.29
N GLU A 69 -6.18 21.33 2.31
CA GLU A 69 -5.09 20.59 2.96
C GLU A 69 -4.60 19.42 2.11
N LEU A 70 -5.38 18.98 1.11
CA LEU A 70 -5.00 17.88 0.23
C LEU A 70 -4.18 18.41 -0.95
N HIS A 71 -3.04 17.78 -1.20
CA HIS A 71 -2.25 17.97 -2.40
C HIS A 71 -2.78 17.09 -3.54
N GLU A 72 -3.03 15.80 -3.25
CA GLU A 72 -3.59 14.82 -4.17
C GLU A 72 -4.46 13.81 -3.41
N ARG A 73 -5.56 13.36 -4.05
CA ARG A 73 -6.51 12.42 -3.44
C ARG A 73 -6.58 11.11 -4.24
N LYS A 74 -5.45 10.46 -4.46
CA LYS A 74 -5.40 9.11 -5.04
C LYS A 74 -5.48 8.05 -3.94
N TRP A 75 -6.49 7.18 -4.01
CA TRP A 75 -6.64 6.09 -3.06
C TRP A 75 -5.69 4.94 -3.36
N GLU A 76 -4.79 4.71 -2.43
CA GLU A 76 -3.79 3.65 -2.40
C GLU A 76 -3.83 2.96 -1.03
N ILE A 77 -3.97 1.63 -1.00
CA ILE A 77 -3.97 0.87 0.27
C ILE A 77 -2.69 1.12 1.06
N ASP A 78 -1.56 1.15 0.38
CA ASP A 78 -0.25 1.27 1.00
C ASP A 78 -0.03 2.63 1.67
N SER A 79 -0.68 3.69 1.20
CA SER A 79 -0.64 5.00 1.85
C SER A 79 -1.10 4.94 3.31
N LEU A 80 -2.01 4.03 3.68
CA LEU A 80 -2.40 3.79 5.07
C LEU A 80 -1.55 2.72 5.77
N CYS A 81 -0.90 1.84 5.04
CA CYS A 81 -0.05 0.79 5.61
C CYS A 81 1.31 1.32 6.09
N TYR A 82 1.90 2.26 5.36
CA TYR A 82 3.22 2.82 5.70
C TYR A 82 3.26 3.52 7.06
N PRO A 83 2.27 4.36 7.44
CA PRO A 83 2.20 4.95 8.78
C PRO A 83 2.12 3.92 9.90
N ILE A 84 1.33 2.85 9.73
CA ILE A 84 1.24 1.75 10.71
C ILE A 84 2.60 1.07 10.86
N ARG A 85 3.24 0.72 9.73
CA ARG A 85 4.56 0.08 9.74
C ARG A 85 5.60 0.94 10.42
N LEU A 86 5.63 2.25 10.14
CA LEU A 86 6.57 3.18 10.77
C LEU A 86 6.36 3.22 12.29
N ALA A 87 5.12 3.43 12.74
CA ALA A 87 4.77 3.50 14.15
C ALA A 87 5.10 2.19 14.89
N TYR A 88 4.78 1.04 14.29
CA TYR A 88 5.08 -0.29 14.85
C TYR A 88 6.59 -0.49 15.07
N HIS A 89 7.42 -0.19 14.06
CA HIS A 89 8.86 -0.36 14.19
C HIS A 89 9.52 0.71 15.08
N TYR A 90 8.99 1.92 15.14
CA TYR A 90 9.38 2.91 16.13
C TYR A 90 9.19 2.35 17.55
N TRP A 91 7.99 1.87 17.86
CA TRP A 91 7.69 1.27 19.17
C TRP A 91 8.54 0.04 19.47
N LEU A 92 8.72 -0.87 18.51
CA LEU A 92 9.56 -2.05 18.71
C LEU A 92 11.01 -1.70 19.12
N LEU A 93 11.58 -0.69 18.49
CA LEU A 93 12.98 -0.31 18.68
C LEU A 93 13.19 0.56 19.91
N THR A 94 12.27 1.46 20.22
CA THR A 94 12.43 2.43 21.30
C THR A 94 11.68 2.09 22.58
N LYS A 95 10.60 1.31 22.47
CA LYS A 95 9.58 1.10 23.51
C LYS A 95 8.91 2.39 23.99
N ASP A 96 9.13 3.50 23.29
CA ASP A 96 8.47 4.76 23.54
C ASP A 96 7.03 4.73 23.03
N ILE A 97 6.10 5.11 23.88
CA ILE A 97 4.67 5.16 23.57
C ILE A 97 4.13 6.59 23.43
N SER A 98 4.98 7.60 23.48
CA SER A 98 4.58 9.01 23.47
C SER A 98 3.86 9.45 22.19
N ALA A 99 4.11 8.76 21.06
CA ALA A 99 3.42 9.00 19.80
C ALA A 99 2.04 8.32 19.69
N PHE A 100 1.69 7.45 20.65
CA PHE A 100 0.46 6.66 20.63
C PHE A 100 -0.59 7.28 21.55
N ASP A 101 -1.01 8.48 21.23
CA ASP A 101 -2.06 9.21 21.95
C ASP A 101 -3.48 8.78 21.50
N ALA A 102 -4.49 9.41 22.07
CA ALA A 102 -5.89 9.15 21.73
C ALA A 102 -6.21 9.47 20.26
N ASP A 103 -5.58 10.49 19.71
CA ASP A 103 -5.75 10.93 18.32
C ASP A 103 -5.18 9.90 17.35
N TRP A 104 -4.01 9.34 17.65
CA TRP A 104 -3.44 8.23 16.87
C TRP A 104 -4.35 7.01 16.90
N HIS A 105 -4.85 6.63 18.07
CA HIS A 105 -5.77 5.51 18.24
C HIS A 105 -7.05 5.66 17.41
N GLU A 106 -7.71 6.82 17.48
CA GLU A 106 -8.91 7.11 16.66
C GLU A 106 -8.59 7.10 15.16
N THR A 107 -7.39 7.55 14.78
CA THR A 107 -6.92 7.49 13.40
C THR A 107 -6.81 6.02 12.92
N MET A 108 -6.33 5.12 13.76
CA MET A 108 -6.22 3.70 13.37
C MET A 108 -7.58 3.03 13.21
N LYS A 109 -8.58 3.43 13.98
CA LYS A 109 -9.98 3.00 13.75
C LYS A 109 -10.50 3.47 12.40
N LEU A 110 -10.20 4.72 12.03
CA LEU A 110 -10.55 5.26 10.71
C LEU A 110 -9.86 4.48 9.56
N VAL A 111 -8.59 4.10 9.73
CA VAL A 111 -7.88 3.25 8.76
C VAL A 111 -8.58 1.90 8.58
N VAL A 112 -8.91 1.20 9.66
CA VAL A 112 -9.59 -0.09 9.61
C VAL A 112 -10.98 0.04 8.97
N GLN A 113 -11.72 1.11 9.29
CA GLN A 113 -13.00 1.41 8.66
C GLN A 113 -12.85 1.63 7.16
N THR A 114 -11.85 2.39 6.72
CA THR A 114 -11.57 2.66 5.30
C THR A 114 -11.26 1.37 4.53
N PHE A 115 -10.46 0.47 5.12
CA PHE A 115 -10.20 -0.84 4.51
C PHE A 115 -11.48 -1.67 4.37
N LYS A 116 -12.36 -1.69 5.37
CA LYS A 116 -13.67 -2.39 5.31
C LYS A 116 -14.58 -1.80 4.25
N GLU A 117 -14.65 -0.48 4.12
CA GLU A 117 -15.42 0.20 3.08
C GLU A 117 -14.92 -0.21 1.68
N GLN A 118 -13.60 -0.28 1.51
CA GLN A 118 -12.99 -0.66 0.24
C GLN A 118 -12.96 -2.17 -0.03
N GLN A 119 -13.42 -3.02 0.88
CA GLN A 119 -13.81 -4.38 0.53
C GLN A 119 -15.06 -4.42 -0.36
N ARG A 120 -15.79 -3.32 -0.46
CA ARG A 120 -16.99 -3.11 -1.32
C ARG A 120 -18.11 -4.15 -1.12
N LYS A 121 -18.20 -4.73 0.09
CA LYS A 121 -19.25 -5.72 0.43
C LYS A 121 -20.68 -5.13 0.41
N GLN A 122 -20.81 -3.84 0.66
CA GLN A 122 -22.10 -3.14 0.76
C GLN A 122 -22.32 -2.12 -0.37
N GLY A 123 -21.45 -2.08 -1.37
CA GLY A 123 -21.53 -1.14 -2.50
C GLY A 123 -20.15 -0.63 -2.92
N LEU A 124 -20.12 0.39 -3.77
CA LEU A 124 -18.86 0.91 -4.33
C LEU A 124 -18.00 1.69 -3.33
N GLY A 125 -18.56 2.05 -2.16
CA GLY A 125 -17.89 2.89 -1.17
C GLY A 125 -18.00 4.39 -1.49
N PRO A 126 -17.34 5.26 -0.67
CA PRO A 126 -17.47 6.72 -0.78
C PRO A 126 -16.42 7.34 -1.71
N TYR A 127 -15.58 6.56 -2.41
CA TYR A 127 -14.45 7.06 -3.18
C TYR A 127 -14.60 6.80 -4.68
N SER A 128 -14.47 7.85 -5.47
CA SER A 128 -14.19 7.80 -6.91
C SER A 128 -13.17 8.89 -7.29
N PHE A 129 -12.50 8.71 -8.42
CA PHE A 129 -11.49 9.64 -8.88
C PHE A 129 -11.37 9.62 -10.41
N THR A 130 -11.44 10.80 -11.02
CA THR A 130 -11.03 11.03 -12.41
C THR A 130 -10.14 12.27 -12.48
N ARG A 131 -9.26 12.29 -13.47
CA ARG A 131 -8.40 13.42 -13.80
C ARG A 131 -8.47 13.67 -15.30
N ASP A 132 -8.65 14.93 -15.70
CA ASP A 132 -8.54 15.34 -17.10
C ASP A 132 -7.05 15.44 -17.47
N CYS A 133 -6.55 14.42 -18.17
CA CYS A 133 -5.14 14.30 -18.50
C CYS A 133 -4.94 13.49 -19.78
N ASP A 134 -3.78 13.68 -20.42
CA ASP A 134 -3.37 12.94 -21.63
C ASP A 134 -2.86 11.52 -21.32
N ARG A 135 -2.69 11.18 -20.04
CA ARG A 135 -2.19 9.90 -19.58
C ARG A 135 -3.33 9.03 -19.02
N PRO A 136 -3.83 8.03 -19.77
CA PRO A 136 -5.00 7.24 -19.33
C PRO A 136 -4.81 6.51 -18.00
N THR A 137 -3.57 6.19 -17.62
CA THR A 137 -3.25 5.52 -16.35
C THR A 137 -3.30 6.45 -15.14
N ASP A 138 -3.47 7.75 -15.35
CA ASP A 138 -3.54 8.75 -14.27
C ASP A 138 -4.96 9.05 -13.81
N SER A 139 -5.94 8.35 -14.37
CA SER A 139 -7.37 8.47 -14.09
C SER A 139 -8.05 7.11 -14.00
N GLN A 140 -9.11 7.01 -13.20
CA GLN A 140 -9.93 5.80 -13.12
C GLN A 140 -10.98 5.76 -14.21
N ILE A 141 -11.23 4.57 -14.76
CA ILE A 141 -12.34 4.31 -15.70
C ILE A 141 -13.69 4.27 -14.97
N ASN A 142 -14.79 4.09 -15.71
CA ASN A 142 -16.13 3.89 -15.17
C ASN A 142 -16.56 5.02 -14.24
N ASN A 143 -16.45 6.27 -14.69
CA ASN A 143 -16.76 7.49 -13.93
C ASN A 143 -16.02 7.56 -12.58
N GLY A 144 -14.76 7.12 -12.56
CA GLY A 144 -13.92 7.19 -11.39
C GLY A 144 -14.02 6.00 -10.43
N TRP A 145 -14.91 5.05 -10.65
CA TRP A 145 -15.11 3.89 -9.79
C TRP A 145 -14.13 2.74 -10.05
N GLY A 146 -13.39 2.80 -11.17
CA GLY A 146 -12.49 1.74 -11.60
C GLY A 146 -13.22 0.56 -12.25
N ALA A 147 -12.47 -0.49 -12.55
CA ALA A 147 -13.02 -1.72 -13.10
C ALA A 147 -13.97 -2.40 -12.09
N PRO A 148 -15.05 -3.07 -12.56
CA PRO A 148 -15.92 -3.83 -11.68
C PRO A 148 -15.14 -4.93 -10.93
N VAL A 149 -15.46 -5.09 -9.65
CA VAL A 149 -14.92 -6.16 -8.82
C VAL A 149 -16.01 -7.00 -8.18
N LYS A 150 -15.75 -8.28 -7.98
CA LYS A 150 -16.59 -9.14 -7.13
C LYS A 150 -16.04 -9.07 -5.70
N PRO A 151 -16.84 -8.63 -4.71
CA PRO A 151 -16.41 -8.62 -3.32
C PRO A 151 -16.07 -10.03 -2.82
N VAL A 152 -14.81 -10.27 -2.53
CA VAL A 152 -14.29 -11.59 -2.12
C VAL A 152 -13.47 -11.52 -0.83
N GLY A 153 -13.52 -10.38 -0.14
CA GLY A 153 -12.75 -10.13 1.08
C GLY A 153 -11.45 -9.37 0.86
N LEU A 154 -11.05 -9.12 -0.40
CA LEU A 154 -9.92 -8.26 -0.74
C LEU A 154 -10.33 -6.78 -0.67
N ILE A 155 -9.34 -5.90 -0.48
CA ILE A 155 -9.49 -4.45 -0.42
C ILE A 155 -9.16 -3.89 -1.81
N VAL A 156 -10.03 -3.03 -2.34
CA VAL A 156 -9.80 -2.31 -3.60
C VAL A 156 -8.74 -1.24 -3.38
N SER A 157 -7.74 -1.19 -4.25
CA SER A 157 -6.84 -0.05 -4.45
C SER A 157 -7.16 0.59 -5.79
N SER A 158 -7.45 1.87 -5.81
CA SER A 158 -7.70 2.56 -7.08
C SER A 158 -6.42 2.84 -7.83
N PHE A 159 -5.35 3.11 -7.10
CA PHE A 159 -4.02 3.36 -7.68
C PHE A 159 -2.99 2.40 -7.12
N ARG A 160 -1.90 2.23 -7.88
CA ARG A 160 -0.69 1.50 -7.53
C ARG A 160 0.28 2.43 -6.81
N PRO A 161 1.29 1.92 -6.11
CA PRO A 161 2.38 2.73 -5.56
C PRO A 161 3.14 3.56 -6.61
N SER A 162 2.99 3.24 -7.89
CA SER A 162 3.52 3.99 -9.03
C SER A 162 2.63 5.17 -9.47
N ASP A 163 1.54 5.45 -8.78
CA ASP A 163 0.48 6.41 -9.14
C ASP A 163 -0.37 6.01 -10.35
N ASP A 164 -0.10 4.87 -10.99
CA ASP A 164 -0.91 4.36 -12.08
C ASP A 164 -2.21 3.72 -11.57
N ALA A 165 -3.31 3.96 -12.28
CA ALA A 165 -4.60 3.33 -12.00
C ALA A 165 -4.50 1.81 -12.12
N THR A 166 -5.15 1.08 -11.19
CA THR A 166 -5.27 -0.37 -11.26
C THR A 166 -6.19 -0.79 -12.42
N GLN A 167 -5.82 -1.89 -13.09
CA GLN A 167 -6.66 -2.48 -14.15
C GLN A 167 -7.75 -3.38 -13.56
N TYR A 168 -7.39 -4.16 -12.53
CA TYR A 168 -8.31 -5.00 -11.75
C TYR A 168 -8.24 -4.55 -10.30
N GLY A 169 -9.24 -3.97 -9.76
CA GLY A 169 -9.23 -3.22 -8.50
C GLY A 169 -8.53 -3.85 -7.28
N PHE A 170 -8.30 -5.17 -7.24
CA PHE A 170 -7.60 -5.81 -6.13
C PHE A 170 -6.10 -5.96 -6.42
N LEU A 171 -5.30 -4.98 -6.00
CA LEU A 171 -3.84 -5.00 -6.06
C LEU A 171 -3.30 -5.94 -4.96
N ILE A 172 -2.78 -7.10 -5.36
CA ILE A 172 -2.39 -8.15 -4.41
C ILE A 172 -1.22 -7.75 -3.51
N PRO A 173 -0.10 -7.15 -3.98
CA PRO A 173 0.97 -6.76 -3.08
C PRO A 173 0.55 -5.71 -2.04
N SER A 174 -0.33 -4.77 -2.37
CA SER A 174 -0.87 -3.83 -1.38
C SER A 174 -1.83 -4.51 -0.38
N ASN A 175 -2.61 -5.50 -0.81
CA ASN A 175 -3.41 -6.34 0.10
C ASN A 175 -2.51 -7.17 1.03
N MET A 176 -1.37 -7.70 0.55
CA MET A 176 -0.37 -8.36 1.40
C MET A 176 0.18 -7.41 2.47
N PHE A 177 0.46 -6.18 2.10
CA PHE A 177 0.94 -5.16 3.02
C PHE A 177 -0.14 -4.76 4.04
N ALA A 178 -1.42 -4.70 3.64
CA ALA A 178 -2.54 -4.48 4.57
C ALA A 178 -2.66 -5.60 5.61
N VAL A 179 -2.50 -6.87 5.23
CA VAL A 179 -2.45 -8.01 6.16
C VAL A 179 -1.37 -7.83 7.22
N VAL A 180 -0.15 -7.48 6.80
CA VAL A 180 0.96 -7.27 7.72
C VAL A 180 0.69 -6.08 8.64
N SER A 181 0.25 -4.95 8.08
CA SER A 181 -0.04 -3.73 8.84
C SER A 181 -1.16 -3.93 9.87
N LEU A 182 -2.22 -4.65 9.51
CA LEU A 182 -3.30 -4.98 10.44
C LEU A 182 -2.83 -5.89 11.58
N ARG A 183 -1.94 -6.84 11.33
CA ARG A 183 -1.34 -7.68 12.38
C ARG A 183 -0.42 -6.87 13.30
N GLN A 184 0.36 -5.94 12.75
CA GLN A 184 1.18 -5.00 13.51
C GLN A 184 0.31 -4.07 14.38
N LEU A 185 -0.79 -3.55 13.82
CA LEU A 185 -1.74 -2.75 14.56
C LEU A 185 -2.39 -3.55 15.69
N ALA A 186 -2.80 -4.79 15.44
CA ALA A 186 -3.34 -5.66 16.48
C ALA A 186 -2.38 -5.91 17.64
N GLU A 187 -1.06 -5.97 17.39
CA GLU A 187 -0.05 -6.06 18.43
C GLU A 187 0.07 -4.76 19.23
N ILE A 188 0.08 -3.60 18.58
CA ILE A 188 0.06 -2.29 19.27
C ILE A 188 -1.18 -2.16 20.15
N GLU A 189 -2.36 -2.55 19.64
CA GLU A 189 -3.61 -2.47 20.41
C GLU A 189 -3.60 -3.35 21.68
N ARG A 190 -2.94 -4.52 21.61
CA ARG A 190 -2.78 -5.37 22.80
C ARG A 190 -1.77 -4.83 23.80
N GLU A 191 -0.61 -4.44 23.31
CA GLU A 191 0.56 -4.17 24.15
C GLU A 191 0.64 -2.72 24.64
N VAL A 192 0.09 -1.77 23.90
CA VAL A 192 0.14 -0.33 24.22
C VAL A 192 -1.16 0.17 24.80
N TYR A 193 -2.30 -0.23 24.21
CA TYR A 193 -3.62 0.27 24.63
C TYR A 193 -4.42 -0.69 25.51
N ASP A 194 -3.98 -1.94 25.69
CA ASP A 194 -4.76 -3.01 26.36
C ASP A 194 -6.18 -3.15 25.80
N ASN A 195 -6.32 -2.94 24.48
CA ASN A 195 -7.60 -2.91 23.76
C ASN A 195 -7.82 -4.20 22.97
N LEU A 196 -8.16 -5.28 23.67
CA LEU A 196 -8.38 -6.59 23.07
C LEU A 196 -9.49 -6.59 21.99
N PRO A 197 -10.65 -5.92 22.17
CA PRO A 197 -11.69 -5.95 21.14
C PRO A 197 -11.23 -5.40 19.79
N PHE A 198 -10.51 -4.28 19.75
CA PHE A 198 -10.04 -3.71 18.50
C PHE A 198 -8.85 -4.51 17.93
N ALA A 199 -8.00 -5.07 18.76
CA ALA A 199 -6.96 -6.00 18.34
C ALA A 199 -7.52 -7.26 17.64
N GLU A 200 -8.64 -7.81 18.17
CA GLU A 200 -9.34 -8.94 17.56
C GLU A 200 -9.99 -8.54 16.23
N GLU A 201 -10.57 -7.34 16.14
CA GLU A 201 -11.11 -6.78 14.90
C GLU A 201 -10.05 -6.65 13.81
N CYS A 202 -8.88 -6.09 14.13
CA CYS A 202 -7.73 -5.99 13.23
C CYS A 202 -7.25 -7.37 12.77
N THR A 203 -7.15 -8.32 13.70
CA THR A 203 -6.73 -9.70 13.40
C THR A 203 -7.73 -10.40 12.48
N ALA A 204 -9.03 -10.28 12.75
CA ALA A 204 -10.08 -10.88 11.95
C ALA A 204 -10.09 -10.33 10.51
N LEU A 205 -9.90 -9.01 10.34
CA LEU A 205 -9.80 -8.41 9.02
C LEU A 205 -8.52 -8.87 8.29
N ALA A 206 -7.38 -8.95 8.98
CA ALA A 206 -6.14 -9.45 8.40
C ALA A 206 -6.30 -10.90 7.91
N ASP A 207 -6.93 -11.76 8.69
CA ASP A 207 -7.14 -13.17 8.36
C ASP A 207 -8.13 -13.35 7.20
N GLU A 208 -9.17 -12.52 7.12
CA GLU A 208 -10.08 -12.49 5.98
C GLU A 208 -9.36 -12.11 4.69
N VAL A 209 -8.56 -11.04 4.71
CA VAL A 209 -7.81 -10.59 3.54
C VAL A 209 -6.75 -11.63 3.14
N ASP A 210 -6.02 -12.22 4.09
CA ASP A 210 -5.03 -13.27 3.82
C ASP A 210 -5.68 -14.52 3.18
N ALA A 211 -6.81 -14.97 3.71
CA ALA A 211 -7.57 -16.07 3.13
C ALA A 211 -8.02 -15.75 1.69
N ALA A 212 -8.46 -14.52 1.44
CA ALA A 212 -8.86 -14.06 0.12
C ALA A 212 -7.66 -14.00 -0.86
N ILE A 213 -6.47 -13.51 -0.42
CA ILE A 213 -5.24 -13.55 -1.22
C ILE A 213 -4.91 -14.99 -1.62
N ARG A 214 -4.91 -15.93 -0.67
CA ARG A 214 -4.59 -17.34 -0.94
C ARG A 214 -5.55 -17.98 -1.93
N ARG A 215 -6.82 -17.61 -1.88
CA ARG A 215 -7.88 -18.19 -2.72
C ARG A 215 -7.99 -17.54 -4.09
N TYR A 216 -7.92 -16.23 -4.17
CA TYR A 216 -8.21 -15.46 -5.38
C TYR A 216 -6.98 -14.75 -5.97
N GLY A 217 -5.96 -14.47 -5.15
CA GLY A 217 -4.74 -13.76 -5.54
C GLY A 217 -3.65 -14.66 -6.11
N THR A 218 -3.93 -15.95 -6.38
CA THR A 218 -2.96 -16.89 -6.95
C THR A 218 -3.53 -17.62 -8.14
N PHE A 219 -2.68 -17.99 -9.11
CA PHE A 219 -3.05 -18.80 -10.26
C PHE A 219 -1.89 -19.69 -10.71
N ASN A 220 -2.17 -20.68 -11.59
CA ASN A 220 -1.16 -21.56 -12.12
C ASN A 220 -0.59 -20.99 -13.42
N HIS A 221 0.66 -20.52 -13.36
CA HIS A 221 1.41 -20.06 -14.53
C HIS A 221 2.01 -21.30 -15.28
N PRO A 222 1.91 -21.36 -16.62
CA PRO A 222 2.30 -22.56 -17.38
C PRO A 222 3.79 -22.95 -17.22
N VAL A 223 4.67 -21.98 -16.97
CA VAL A 223 6.12 -22.19 -16.85
C VAL A 223 6.60 -22.21 -15.40
N CYS A 224 6.01 -21.35 -14.55
CA CYS A 224 6.51 -21.12 -13.19
C CYS A 224 5.74 -21.89 -12.10
N GLY A 225 4.62 -22.54 -12.44
CA GLY A 225 3.73 -23.18 -11.47
C GLY A 225 2.83 -22.17 -10.76
N ARG A 226 2.39 -22.46 -9.53
CA ARG A 226 1.52 -21.56 -8.79
C ARG A 226 2.26 -20.28 -8.37
N ILE A 227 1.74 -19.14 -8.77
CA ILE A 227 2.29 -17.79 -8.49
C ILE A 227 1.22 -16.87 -7.91
N TYR A 228 1.64 -15.76 -7.30
CA TYR A 228 0.76 -14.65 -7.01
C TYR A 228 0.48 -13.84 -8.28
N ALA A 229 -0.76 -13.37 -8.42
CA ALA A 229 -1.14 -12.36 -9.40
C ALA A 229 -0.71 -10.97 -8.90
N PHE A 230 -0.49 -10.03 -9.82
CA PHE A 230 -0.27 -8.62 -9.46
C PHE A 230 -1.59 -7.95 -9.10
N GLU A 231 -2.61 -8.13 -9.95
CA GLU A 231 -3.98 -7.68 -9.71
C GLU A 231 -4.98 -8.78 -10.03
N VAL A 232 -6.14 -8.74 -9.36
CA VAL A 232 -7.30 -9.59 -9.65
C VAL A 232 -8.60 -8.80 -9.51
N ASP A 233 -9.70 -9.32 -10.08
CA ASP A 233 -11.03 -8.71 -10.02
C ASP A 233 -12.06 -9.49 -9.16
N GLY A 234 -11.68 -10.68 -8.69
CA GLY A 234 -12.58 -11.59 -7.97
C GLY A 234 -13.53 -12.41 -8.86
N PHE A 235 -13.64 -12.11 -10.16
CA PHE A 235 -14.40 -12.89 -11.14
C PHE A 235 -13.58 -14.02 -11.78
N GLY A 236 -12.28 -14.04 -11.55
CA GLY A 236 -11.35 -15.04 -12.07
C GLY A 236 -10.31 -14.50 -13.04
N ASN A 237 -10.31 -13.20 -13.30
CA ASN A 237 -9.26 -12.55 -14.08
C ASN A 237 -8.06 -12.22 -13.19
N ALA A 238 -6.86 -12.34 -13.76
CA ALA A 238 -5.59 -12.11 -13.08
C ALA A 238 -4.60 -11.42 -14.01
N LEU A 239 -3.92 -10.40 -13.51
CA LEU A 239 -2.83 -9.72 -14.20
C LEU A 239 -1.49 -10.31 -13.78
N CYS A 240 -0.75 -10.84 -14.77
CA CYS A 240 0.56 -11.46 -14.57
C CYS A 240 1.67 -10.47 -14.91
N MET A 241 2.14 -9.75 -13.92
CA MET A 241 3.28 -8.82 -14.01
C MET A 241 3.84 -8.51 -12.62
N ASP A 242 4.88 -7.71 -12.55
CA ASP A 242 5.30 -6.90 -11.40
C ASP A 242 5.97 -5.62 -11.93
N ASP A 243 5.84 -4.51 -11.22
CA ASP A 243 6.35 -3.21 -11.66
C ASP A 243 7.46 -2.64 -10.76
N ALA A 244 7.87 -3.40 -9.77
CA ALA A 244 8.93 -3.08 -8.82
C ALA A 244 8.74 -1.80 -7.97
N ASN A 245 7.57 -1.17 -7.97
CA ASN A 245 7.22 -0.10 -7.03
C ASN A 245 6.72 -0.72 -5.71
N VAL A 246 7.28 -0.32 -4.60
CA VAL A 246 6.97 -0.92 -3.27
C VAL A 246 5.69 -0.32 -2.69
N PRO A 247 4.70 -1.16 -2.32
CA PRO A 247 4.64 -2.62 -2.33
C PRO A 247 4.48 -3.25 -3.72
N CYS A 248 5.30 -4.27 -4.01
CA CYS A 248 5.20 -5.11 -5.19
C CYS A 248 5.36 -6.58 -4.78
N LEU A 249 5.12 -7.52 -5.70
CA LEU A 249 5.22 -8.95 -5.39
C LEU A 249 6.65 -9.38 -5.01
N LEU A 250 7.66 -8.73 -5.60
CA LEU A 250 9.06 -9.03 -5.33
C LEU A 250 9.42 -8.81 -3.85
N VAL A 251 8.84 -7.80 -3.21
CA VAL A 251 9.17 -7.41 -1.84
C VAL A 251 8.26 -8.01 -0.76
N ALA A 252 7.37 -8.93 -1.10
CA ALA A 252 6.46 -9.54 -0.12
C ALA A 252 7.16 -10.09 1.14
N PRO A 253 8.34 -10.76 1.06
CA PRO A 253 9.09 -11.16 2.25
C PRO A 253 9.71 -9.99 3.02
N TYR A 254 10.19 -8.95 2.34
CA TYR A 254 10.73 -7.75 2.98
C TYR A 254 9.67 -7.00 3.79
N LEU A 255 8.44 -6.98 3.30
CA LEU A 255 7.30 -6.40 4.03
C LEU A 255 6.82 -7.29 5.18
N GLY A 256 7.25 -8.57 5.23
CA GLY A 256 6.89 -9.50 6.29
C GLY A 256 5.67 -10.38 5.99
N TYR A 257 5.14 -10.36 4.76
CA TYR A 257 3.96 -11.15 4.41
C TYR A 257 4.24 -12.65 4.31
N CYS A 258 5.36 -13.03 3.74
CA CYS A 258 5.74 -14.43 3.59
C CYS A 258 7.24 -14.64 3.80
N SER A 259 7.66 -15.89 3.89
CA SER A 259 9.08 -16.25 3.95
C SER A 259 9.69 -16.29 2.55
N PHE A 260 10.98 -15.98 2.41
CA PHE A 260 11.76 -16.25 1.19
C PHE A 260 11.76 -17.73 0.76
N LYS A 261 11.38 -18.64 1.66
CA LYS A 261 11.25 -20.09 1.37
C LYS A 261 9.85 -20.48 0.91
N ASP A 262 8.87 -19.57 0.94
CA ASP A 262 7.51 -19.85 0.47
C ASP A 262 7.53 -20.27 -1.00
N ALA A 263 6.85 -21.38 -1.31
CA ALA A 263 6.91 -21.99 -2.64
C ALA A 263 6.22 -21.11 -3.69
N VAL A 264 5.09 -20.47 -3.34
CA VAL A 264 4.35 -19.59 -4.26
C VAL A 264 5.17 -18.33 -4.52
N TYR A 265 5.77 -17.75 -3.48
CA TYR A 265 6.66 -16.60 -3.64
C TYR A 265 7.88 -16.92 -4.51
N ARG A 266 8.54 -18.07 -4.31
CA ARG A 266 9.70 -18.46 -5.13
C ARG A 266 9.34 -18.61 -6.61
N ASN A 267 8.19 -19.19 -6.89
CA ASN A 267 7.67 -19.29 -8.24
C ASN A 267 7.34 -17.90 -8.82
N THR A 268 6.72 -17.03 -8.02
CA THR A 268 6.43 -15.64 -8.40
C THR A 268 7.70 -14.86 -8.71
N ARG A 269 8.71 -14.95 -7.83
CA ARG A 269 10.03 -14.33 -8.07
C ARG A 269 10.70 -14.83 -9.34
N LYS A 270 10.59 -16.14 -9.64
CA LYS A 270 11.08 -16.70 -10.90
C LYS A 270 10.36 -16.12 -12.12
N MET A 271 9.06 -15.90 -12.03
CA MET A 271 8.27 -15.25 -13.08
C MET A 271 8.70 -13.80 -13.25
N ILE A 272 8.80 -13.03 -12.15
CA ILE A 272 9.15 -11.60 -12.16
C ILE A 272 10.52 -11.35 -12.82
N TRP A 273 11.52 -12.21 -12.52
CA TRP A 273 12.88 -12.13 -13.06
C TRP A 273 13.07 -12.99 -14.32
N SER A 274 12.11 -12.93 -15.23
CA SER A 274 12.17 -13.61 -16.53
C SER A 274 11.32 -12.87 -17.55
N GLU A 275 11.45 -13.26 -18.81
CA GLU A 275 10.64 -12.75 -19.93
C GLU A 275 9.13 -13.05 -19.79
N ASN A 276 8.71 -13.81 -18.77
CA ASN A 276 7.30 -13.98 -18.44
C ASN A 276 6.69 -12.75 -17.74
N ASN A 277 7.53 -11.85 -17.21
CA ASN A 277 7.10 -10.52 -16.76
C ASN A 277 7.31 -9.53 -17.91
N PRO A 278 6.26 -8.88 -18.43
CA PRO A 278 6.38 -7.92 -19.55
C PRO A 278 7.27 -6.72 -19.23
N TYR A 279 7.55 -6.46 -17.95
CA TYR A 279 8.40 -5.37 -17.50
C TYR A 279 9.79 -5.81 -17.03
N PHE A 280 10.16 -7.07 -17.29
CA PHE A 280 11.55 -7.50 -17.13
C PHE A 280 12.34 -7.09 -18.37
N PHE A 281 13.39 -6.31 -18.18
CA PHE A 281 14.24 -5.80 -19.24
C PHE A 281 15.68 -6.25 -19.06
N LYS A 282 16.33 -6.54 -20.19
CA LYS A 282 17.73 -6.93 -20.24
C LYS A 282 18.48 -6.14 -21.28
N GLY A 283 19.52 -5.45 -20.86
CA GLY A 283 20.39 -4.65 -21.69
C GLY A 283 21.88 -5.03 -21.55
N LYS A 284 22.75 -4.29 -22.23
CA LYS A 284 24.21 -4.54 -22.16
C LYS A 284 24.79 -4.25 -20.78
N ALA A 285 24.23 -3.33 -20.02
CA ALA A 285 24.72 -2.91 -18.71
C ALA A 285 24.14 -3.72 -17.55
N GLY A 286 23.00 -4.38 -17.74
CA GLY A 286 22.33 -5.15 -16.69
C GLY A 286 20.93 -5.59 -17.07
N GLU A 287 20.26 -6.19 -16.08
CA GLU A 287 18.88 -6.63 -16.17
C GLU A 287 18.10 -6.22 -14.92
N GLY A 288 16.81 -6.02 -15.05
CA GLY A 288 15.93 -5.64 -13.92
C GLY A 288 14.48 -5.48 -14.34
N VAL A 289 13.65 -5.15 -13.37
CA VAL A 289 12.22 -4.93 -13.55
C VAL A 289 11.97 -3.43 -13.62
N GLY A 290 11.19 -3.00 -14.58
CA GLY A 290 10.63 -1.65 -14.70
C GLY A 290 9.13 -1.67 -14.45
N GLY A 291 8.40 -0.81 -15.15
CA GLY A 291 6.94 -0.75 -15.02
C GLY A 291 6.32 0.14 -16.08
N PRO A 292 4.98 0.12 -16.18
CA PRO A 292 4.28 0.97 -17.16
C PRO A 292 4.47 2.45 -16.88
N HIS A 293 4.67 2.83 -15.63
CA HIS A 293 4.83 4.23 -15.21
C HIS A 293 6.03 4.91 -15.86
N VAL A 294 7.17 4.24 -15.89
CA VAL A 294 8.43 4.78 -16.46
C VAL A 294 8.59 4.45 -17.94
N GLY A 295 7.78 3.54 -18.48
CA GLY A 295 7.81 3.13 -19.88
C GLY A 295 8.65 1.89 -20.15
N LEU A 296 8.61 1.42 -21.40
CA LEU A 296 9.31 0.23 -21.83
C LEU A 296 10.83 0.44 -21.88
N ASN A 297 11.58 -0.60 -21.53
CA ASN A 297 13.04 -0.64 -21.51
C ASN A 297 13.73 0.24 -20.45
N TYR A 298 12.97 0.75 -19.48
CA TYR A 298 13.51 1.41 -18.30
C TYR A 298 13.47 0.47 -17.12
N ILE A 299 14.61 0.28 -16.45
CA ILE A 299 14.72 -0.52 -15.24
C ILE A 299 14.54 0.39 -14.03
N TRP A 300 13.67 0.00 -13.11
CA TRP A 300 13.53 0.68 -11.83
C TRP A 300 14.65 0.20 -10.89
N PRO A 301 15.55 1.09 -10.41
CA PRO A 301 16.73 0.67 -9.62
C PRO A 301 16.40 -0.14 -8.38
N MET A 302 15.24 0.15 -7.74
CA MET A 302 14.77 -0.61 -6.57
C MET A 302 14.63 -2.09 -6.85
N SER A 303 14.28 -2.50 -8.08
CA SER A 303 14.18 -3.92 -8.44
C SER A 303 15.50 -4.66 -8.29
N ILE A 304 16.62 -3.99 -8.56
CA ILE A 304 17.97 -4.57 -8.45
C ILE A 304 18.36 -4.72 -6.97
N ILE A 305 18.00 -3.71 -6.14
CA ILE A 305 18.30 -3.73 -4.70
C ILE A 305 17.49 -4.84 -4.01
N MET A 306 16.24 -5.06 -4.44
CA MET A 306 15.32 -6.04 -3.84
C MET A 306 15.43 -7.45 -4.43
N LYS A 307 16.31 -7.66 -5.41
CA LYS A 307 16.60 -8.99 -5.98
C LYS A 307 17.20 -9.91 -4.94
#